data_3fe42d77227a454929b45df1f809e678
#
_entry.id   3fe42d77227a454929b45df1f809e678
#
_cell.length_a   1.000
_cell.length_b   1.000
_cell.length_c   1.000
_cell.angle_alpha   90.00
_cell.angle_beta   90.00
_cell.angle_gamma   90.00
#
_symmetry.space_group_name_H-M   'P 1'
#
loop_
_entity.id
_entity.type
_entity.pdbx_description
1 polymer ?
#
loop_
_entity_poly.entity_id
_entity_poly.type
_entity_poly.pdbx_seq_one_letter_code
_entity_poly.pdbx_strand_id
1 'polypeptide(L)'
;MTCREIYRAALRMVCEKETDGDTSDYEDRAGYLLAAFCTEASRADNRCRMENGEGPVPPFAKLFLDLDSEFPLLDLFLPAAEYYLAAMLVMDENEEMSERYFARYTDAMSMIEEQPLAKVTSIKDRYNLL
;
A
#
# COMPACT_ATOMS: atom_id res chain seq x y z
N MET A 1 -6.79 8.98 4.04
CA MET A 1 -5.88 8.58 5.13
C MET A 1 -4.51 9.16 4.88
N THR A 2 -3.90 9.71 5.91
CA THR A 2 -2.57 10.30 5.77
C THR A 2 -1.52 9.20 5.80
N CYS A 3 -0.34 9.53 5.26
CA CYS A 3 0.78 8.61 5.30
C CYS A 3 1.19 8.29 6.75
N ARG A 4 1.04 9.25 7.66
CA ARG A 4 1.37 9.02 9.07
C ARG A 4 0.46 7.97 9.69
N GLU A 5 -0.81 7.94 9.29
CA GLU A 5 -1.72 6.91 9.80
C GLU A 5 -1.31 5.52 9.32
N ILE A 6 -0.82 5.43 8.08
CA ILE A 6 -0.29 4.16 7.57
C ILE A 6 0.96 3.76 8.36
N TYR A 7 1.83 4.72 8.60
CA TYR A 7 3.04 4.48 9.39
C TYR A 7 2.70 3.98 10.79
N ARG A 8 1.73 4.62 11.45
CA ARG A 8 1.31 4.19 12.78
C ARG A 8 0.74 2.78 12.78
N ALA A 9 -0.05 2.46 11.75
CA ALA A 9 -0.59 1.10 11.62
C ALA A 9 0.55 0.09 11.47
N ALA A 10 1.54 0.41 10.64
CA ALA A 10 2.69 -0.47 10.46
C ALA A 10 3.47 -0.67 11.75
N LEU A 11 3.65 0.40 12.52
CA LEU A 11 4.33 0.29 13.81
C LEU A 11 3.61 -0.68 14.73
N ARG A 12 2.28 -0.60 14.78
CA ARG A 12 1.52 -1.51 15.63
C ARG A 12 1.65 -2.96 15.19
N MET A 13 1.75 -3.18 13.89
CA MET A 13 1.94 -4.54 13.38
C MET A 13 3.24 -5.15 13.87
N VAL A 14 4.28 -4.33 14.05
CA VAL A 14 5.56 -4.82 14.52
C VAL A 14 5.72 -4.58 16.03
N CYS A 15 4.62 -4.31 16.72
CA CYS A 15 4.58 -4.17 18.18
C CYS A 15 5.36 -2.96 18.70
N GLU A 16 5.42 -1.90 17.88
CA GLU A 16 6.06 -0.65 18.29
C GLU A 16 5.02 0.45 18.36
N LYS A 17 5.38 1.56 18.97
CA LYS A 17 4.55 2.75 19.02
C LYS A 17 5.41 3.96 18.73
N GLU A 18 4.78 4.98 18.17
CA GLU A 18 5.49 6.20 17.83
C GLU A 18 6.13 6.86 19.03
N THR A 19 5.57 6.65 20.22
CA THR A 19 6.09 7.22 21.46
C THR A 19 7.21 6.40 22.08
N ASP A 20 7.50 5.23 21.55
CA ASP A 20 8.60 4.43 22.04
C ASP A 20 9.90 5.09 21.63
N GLY A 21 10.93 4.98 22.48
CA GLY A 21 12.12 5.80 22.36
C GLY A 21 12.96 5.60 21.11
N ASP A 22 12.74 4.52 20.37
CA ASP A 22 13.63 4.10 19.28
C ASP A 22 12.98 4.09 17.90
N THR A 23 11.96 4.92 17.68
CA THR A 23 11.26 4.89 16.40
C THR A 23 11.68 6.00 15.44
N SER A 24 12.62 6.87 15.84
CA SER A 24 13.01 7.97 14.98
C SER A 24 13.62 7.49 13.67
N ASP A 25 14.38 6.39 13.70
CA ASP A 25 14.95 5.83 12.48
C ASP A 25 13.85 5.30 11.57
N TYR A 26 12.82 4.68 12.14
CA TYR A 26 11.69 4.21 11.36
C TYR A 26 10.98 5.38 10.70
N GLU A 27 10.76 6.46 11.44
CA GLU A 27 10.06 7.61 10.89
C GLU A 27 10.86 8.23 9.74
N ASP A 28 12.18 8.31 9.90
CA ASP A 28 13.02 8.87 8.85
C ASP A 28 12.95 8.08 7.56
N ARG A 29 12.78 6.76 7.65
CA ARG A 29 12.72 5.92 6.47
C ARG A 29 11.33 5.77 5.88
N ALA A 30 10.30 5.99 6.70
CA ALA A 30 8.93 5.66 6.29
C ALA A 30 8.49 6.41 5.04
N GLY A 31 8.83 7.69 4.93
CA GLY A 31 8.44 8.48 3.76
C GLY A 31 9.05 7.97 2.47
N TYR A 32 10.31 7.53 2.54
CA TYR A 32 10.97 6.96 1.37
C TYR A 32 10.39 5.60 1.01
N LEU A 33 10.08 4.79 2.01
CA LEU A 33 9.53 3.46 1.76
C LEU A 33 8.13 3.55 1.18
N LEU A 34 7.30 4.45 1.69
CA LEU A 34 5.97 4.64 1.15
C LEU A 34 6.02 5.18 -0.28
N ALA A 35 6.97 6.06 -0.57
CA ALA A 35 7.13 6.54 -1.94
C ALA A 35 7.51 5.40 -2.87
N ALA A 36 8.40 4.51 -2.42
CA ALA A 36 8.77 3.35 -3.22
C ALA A 36 7.57 2.43 -3.47
N PHE A 37 6.76 2.21 -2.45
CA PHE A 37 5.54 1.43 -2.61
C PHE A 37 4.62 2.06 -3.66
N CYS A 38 4.41 3.36 -3.57
CA CYS A 38 3.52 4.05 -4.50
C CYS A 38 4.03 3.98 -5.93
N THR A 39 5.35 4.06 -6.10
CA THR A 39 5.95 3.93 -7.43
C THR A 39 5.66 2.55 -8.02
N GLU A 40 5.84 1.50 -7.20
CA GLU A 40 5.59 0.14 -7.67
C GLU A 40 4.12 -0.11 -7.97
N ALA A 41 3.23 0.47 -7.15
CA ALA A 41 1.80 0.19 -7.27
C ALA A 41 1.08 1.12 -8.24
N SER A 42 1.78 2.11 -8.80
CA SER A 42 1.14 3.17 -9.58
C SER A 42 0.39 2.62 -10.79
N ARG A 43 0.96 1.63 -11.47
CA ARG A 43 0.30 1.06 -12.64
C ARG A 43 -1.00 0.36 -12.27
N ALA A 44 -0.96 -0.43 -11.19
CA ALA A 44 -2.16 -1.12 -10.72
C ALA A 44 -3.21 -0.12 -10.25
N ASP A 45 -2.78 0.95 -9.60
CA ASP A 45 -3.68 2.01 -9.16
C ASP A 45 -4.40 2.65 -10.34
N ASN A 46 -3.66 2.99 -11.39
CA ASN A 46 -4.27 3.60 -12.57
C ASN A 46 -5.23 2.64 -13.25
N ARG A 47 -4.87 1.36 -13.33
CA ARG A 47 -5.77 0.37 -13.89
C ARG A 47 -7.10 0.34 -13.11
N CYS A 48 -7.01 0.34 -11.79
CA CYS A 48 -8.21 0.30 -10.96
C CYS A 48 -9.05 1.57 -11.13
N ARG A 49 -8.41 2.73 -11.27
CA ARG A 49 -9.12 3.98 -11.49
C ARG A 49 -9.87 3.94 -12.82
N MET A 50 -9.23 3.43 -13.85
CA MET A 50 -9.86 3.35 -15.15
C MET A 50 -11.02 2.36 -15.15
N GLU A 51 -10.90 1.26 -14.41
CA GLU A 51 -11.98 0.30 -14.27
C GLU A 51 -13.18 0.89 -13.55
N ASN A 52 -12.93 1.86 -12.68
CA ASN A 52 -14.01 2.54 -11.96
C ASN A 52 -14.58 3.72 -12.75
N GLY A 53 -14.14 3.92 -13.97
CA GLY A 53 -14.64 5.01 -14.80
C GLY A 53 -13.92 6.33 -14.57
N GLU A 54 -12.87 6.34 -13.80
CA GLU A 54 -12.08 7.55 -13.58
C GLU A 54 -11.02 7.69 -14.66
N GLY A 55 -10.61 8.91 -14.91
CA GLY A 55 -9.50 9.14 -15.81
C GLY A 55 -8.18 8.73 -15.20
N PRO A 56 -7.16 8.48 -16.03
CA PRO A 56 -5.84 8.15 -15.48
C PRO A 56 -5.23 9.36 -14.79
N VAL A 57 -4.39 9.07 -13.79
CA VAL A 57 -3.59 10.11 -13.15
C VAL A 57 -2.13 9.90 -13.56
N PRO A 58 -1.30 10.92 -13.48
CA PRO A 58 0.11 10.75 -13.80
C PRO A 58 0.73 9.70 -12.90
N PRO A 59 1.66 8.87 -13.39
CA PRO A 59 2.33 7.90 -12.54
C PRO A 59 3.03 8.59 -11.38
N PHE A 60 3.00 7.93 -10.22
CA PHE A 60 3.68 8.46 -9.05
C PHE A 60 5.18 8.44 -9.31
N ALA A 61 5.85 9.56 -9.06
CA ALA A 61 7.26 9.69 -9.42
C ALA A 61 8.07 10.46 -8.38
N LYS A 62 7.64 10.47 -7.13
CA LYS A 62 8.37 11.13 -6.07
C LYS A 62 9.26 10.14 -5.32
N LEU A 63 10.39 10.62 -4.81
CA LEU A 63 11.28 9.80 -4.00
C LEU A 63 10.87 9.77 -2.54
N PHE A 64 10.08 10.72 -2.10
CA PHE A 64 9.73 10.88 -0.70
C PHE A 64 8.28 11.32 -0.58
N LEU A 65 7.58 10.77 0.42
CA LEU A 65 6.24 11.21 0.78
C LEU A 65 6.29 11.79 2.19
N ASP A 66 5.83 13.03 2.32
CA ASP A 66 5.68 13.64 3.62
C ASP A 66 4.62 12.84 4.39
N LEU A 67 4.94 12.46 5.63
CA LEU A 67 4.02 11.64 6.43
C LEU A 67 2.72 12.39 6.74
N ASP A 68 2.75 13.72 6.69
CA ASP A 68 1.53 14.49 6.95
C ASP A 68 0.69 14.71 5.70
N SER A 69 1.13 14.18 4.55
CA SER A 69 0.35 14.29 3.31
C SER A 69 -0.62 13.13 3.19
N GLU A 70 -1.61 13.30 2.31
CA GLU A 70 -2.56 12.24 2.02
C GLU A 70 -1.91 11.14 1.21
N PHE A 71 -2.35 9.91 1.46
CA PHE A 71 -1.90 8.77 0.68
C PHE A 71 -2.39 8.94 -0.76
N PRO A 72 -1.50 8.90 -1.76
CA PRO A 72 -1.90 9.29 -3.12
C PRO A 72 -2.63 8.23 -3.93
N LEU A 73 -2.63 6.97 -3.49
CA LEU A 73 -3.29 5.91 -4.25
C LEU A 73 -4.69 5.63 -3.70
N LEU A 74 -5.44 4.80 -4.41
CA LEU A 74 -6.78 4.42 -3.97
C LEU A 74 -6.72 3.68 -2.64
N ASP A 75 -7.81 3.77 -1.89
CA ASP A 75 -7.87 3.18 -0.55
C ASP A 75 -7.70 1.66 -0.55
N LEU A 76 -8.01 1.01 -1.64
CA LEU A 76 -7.86 -0.44 -1.69
C LEU A 76 -6.40 -0.89 -1.56
N PHE A 77 -5.46 0.04 -1.73
CA PHE A 77 -4.04 -0.26 -1.57
C PHE A 77 -3.54 -0.06 -0.15
N LEU A 78 -4.39 0.43 0.77
CA LEU A 78 -3.94 0.72 2.14
C LEU A 78 -3.39 -0.51 2.86
N PRO A 79 -4.08 -1.68 2.84
CA PRO A 79 -3.51 -2.85 3.53
C PRO A 79 -2.15 -3.25 2.96
N ALA A 80 -2.00 -3.24 1.64
CA ALA A 80 -0.72 -3.59 1.04
C ALA A 80 0.38 -2.62 1.46
N ALA A 81 0.05 -1.32 1.53
CA ALA A 81 1.02 -0.32 1.95
C ALA A 81 1.45 -0.54 3.39
N GLU A 82 0.50 -0.89 4.27
CA GLU A 82 0.79 -1.15 5.66
C GLU A 82 1.70 -2.37 5.81
N TYR A 83 1.40 -3.45 5.11
CA TYR A 83 2.24 -4.66 5.17
C TYR A 83 3.63 -4.40 4.62
N TYR A 84 3.71 -3.69 3.49
CA TYR A 84 5.00 -3.37 2.90
C TYR A 84 5.86 -2.58 3.87
N LEU A 85 5.27 -1.54 4.47
CA LEU A 85 6.02 -0.69 5.38
C LEU A 85 6.46 -1.47 6.61
N ALA A 86 5.57 -2.28 7.18
CA ALA A 86 5.92 -3.10 8.35
C ALA A 86 7.09 -4.03 8.02
N ALA A 87 7.04 -4.68 6.87
CA ALA A 87 8.10 -5.62 6.47
C ALA A 87 9.43 -4.89 6.31
N MET A 88 9.42 -3.74 5.64
CA MET A 88 10.67 -3.05 5.34
C MET A 88 11.29 -2.39 6.56
N LEU A 89 10.46 -1.91 7.50
CA LEU A 89 10.99 -1.25 8.67
C LEU A 89 11.76 -2.20 9.59
N VAL A 90 11.36 -3.46 9.66
CA VAL A 90 12.01 -4.41 10.59
C VAL A 90 12.92 -5.40 9.88
N MET A 91 13.22 -5.17 8.60
CA MET A 91 13.98 -6.14 7.82
C MET A 91 15.32 -6.48 8.46
N ASP A 92 16.00 -5.50 9.03
CA ASP A 92 17.32 -5.72 9.62
C ASP A 92 17.25 -6.20 11.07
N GLU A 93 16.11 -6.07 11.71
CA GLU A 93 16.00 -6.35 13.15
C GLU A 93 15.30 -7.68 13.42
N ASN A 94 14.36 -8.06 12.56
CA ASN A 94 13.57 -9.27 12.75
C ASN A 94 13.20 -9.83 11.39
N GLU A 95 14.10 -10.64 10.88
CA GLU A 95 13.95 -11.16 9.52
C GLU A 95 12.69 -12.02 9.38
N GLU A 96 12.37 -12.81 10.40
CA GLU A 96 11.21 -13.67 10.34
C GLU A 96 9.92 -12.86 10.25
N MET A 97 9.81 -11.80 11.06
CA MET A 97 8.64 -10.92 11.03
C MET A 97 8.56 -10.20 9.69
N SER A 98 9.71 -9.74 9.18
CA SER A 98 9.77 -9.06 7.92
C SER A 98 9.26 -9.96 6.80
N GLU A 99 9.70 -11.21 6.75
CA GLU A 99 9.27 -12.13 5.72
C GLU A 99 7.78 -12.43 5.80
N ARG A 100 7.26 -12.51 7.03
CA ARG A 100 5.82 -12.76 7.21
C ARG A 100 4.99 -11.63 6.66
N TYR A 101 5.37 -10.38 6.95
CA TYR A 101 4.62 -9.25 6.44
C TYR A 101 4.85 -9.03 4.96
N PHE A 102 6.04 -9.34 4.46
CA PHE A 102 6.27 -9.22 3.03
C PHE A 102 5.41 -10.21 2.26
N ALA A 103 5.21 -11.42 2.81
CA ALA A 103 4.30 -12.39 2.19
C ALA A 103 2.87 -11.85 2.15
N ARG A 104 2.43 -11.19 3.21
CA ARG A 104 1.09 -10.59 3.22
C ARG A 104 0.98 -9.46 2.22
N TYR A 105 2.04 -8.67 2.08
CA TYR A 105 2.07 -7.62 1.07
C TYR A 105 1.93 -8.22 -0.33
N THR A 106 2.70 -9.24 -0.61
CA THR A 106 2.66 -9.90 -1.91
C THR A 106 1.27 -10.46 -2.20
N ASP A 107 0.66 -11.11 -1.20
CA ASP A 107 -0.69 -11.65 -1.36
C ASP A 107 -1.70 -10.53 -1.61
N ALA A 108 -1.62 -9.45 -0.86
CA ALA A 108 -2.55 -8.34 -1.03
C ALA A 108 -2.45 -7.73 -2.43
N MET A 109 -1.22 -7.54 -2.92
CA MET A 109 -1.05 -6.99 -4.26
C MET A 109 -1.53 -7.96 -5.33
N SER A 110 -1.28 -9.26 -5.14
CA SER A 110 -1.76 -10.25 -6.10
C SER A 110 -3.29 -10.24 -6.19
N MET A 111 -3.96 -10.13 -5.06
CA MET A 111 -5.42 -10.07 -5.06
C MET A 111 -5.93 -8.87 -5.81
N ILE A 112 -5.29 -7.73 -5.66
CA ILE A 112 -5.69 -6.52 -6.37
C ILE A 112 -5.45 -6.68 -7.86
N GLU A 113 -4.28 -7.19 -8.24
CA GLU A 113 -3.90 -7.30 -9.64
C GLU A 113 -4.69 -8.37 -10.38
N GLU A 114 -5.13 -9.39 -9.67
CA GLU A 114 -5.92 -10.47 -10.25
C GLU A 114 -7.41 -10.22 -10.20
N GLN A 115 -7.82 -9.13 -9.58
CA GLN A 115 -9.23 -8.81 -9.49
C GLN A 115 -9.76 -8.58 -10.89
N PRO A 116 -10.72 -9.40 -11.33
CA PRO A 116 -11.15 -9.32 -12.72
C PRO A 116 -11.96 -8.07 -12.98
N LEU A 117 -11.73 -7.50 -14.15
CA LEU A 117 -12.57 -6.42 -14.63
C LEU A 117 -14.01 -6.86 -14.71
N ALA A 118 -14.21 -8.12 -15.02
CA ALA A 118 -15.55 -8.67 -15.22
C ALA A 118 -16.42 -8.49 -13.99
N LYS A 119 -15.83 -8.47 -12.82
CA LYS A 119 -16.65 -8.28 -11.64
C LYS A 119 -17.24 -6.88 -11.60
N VAL A 120 -16.63 -6.00 -12.29
CA VAL A 120 -17.14 -4.65 -12.38
C VAL A 120 -18.37 -4.63 -13.28
N THR A 121 -18.34 -5.46 -14.24
CA THR A 121 -19.43 -5.56 -15.15
C THR A 121 -20.41 -6.58 -14.69
N SER A 122 -20.00 -7.23 -14.69
CA SER A 122 -20.56 -7.98 -14.66
C SER A 122 -21.22 -8.32 -14.57
N ILE A 123 -21.21 -8.69 -14.49
CA ILE A 123 -21.57 -9.04 -14.71
C ILE A 123 -22.47 -8.81 -15.02
N LYS A 124 -23.04 -8.38 -15.17
CA LYS A 124 -23.71 -8.12 -15.71
C LYS A 124 -23.89 -8.28 -16.61
N ASP A 125 -23.61 -8.69 -16.82
CA ASP A 125 -23.66 -8.95 -17.66
C ASP A 125 -23.80 -9.66 -18.09
N ARG A 126 -23.69 -10.09 -17.93
CA ARG A 126 -23.69 -10.91 -18.34
C ARG A 126 -24.50 -11.37 -18.26
N TYR A 127 -24.90 -11.27 -17.95
CA TYR A 127 -25.34 -11.52 -17.81
C TYR A 127 -26.16 -11.26 -18.01
N ASN A 128 -26.37 -11.10 -17.82
CA ASN A 128 -26.68 -10.83 -17.92
C ASN A 128 -27.00 -10.87 -18.15
N LEU A 129 -27.00 -11.12 -17.95
CA LEU A 129 -26.81 -11.17 -18.00
C LEU A 129 -27.07 -11.19 -18.09
N LEU A 130 -27.23 -11.33 -17.84
CA LEU A 130 -26.96 -11.32 -17.82
C LEU A 130 -27.12 -11.23 -17.85
#